data_8c356d58ac877f92d98a982e0fc8594f
#
_entry.id   8c356d58ac877f92d98a982e0fc8594f
#
_cell.length_a   1.000
_cell.length_b   1.000
_cell.length_c   1.000
_cell.angle_alpha   90.00
_cell.angle_beta   90.00
_cell.angle_gamma   90.00
#
_symmetry.space_group_name_H-M   'P 1'
#
loop_
_entity.id
_entity.type
_entity.pdbx_description
1 polymer ?
#
loop_
_entity_poly.entity_id
_entity_poly.type
_entity_poly.pdbx_seq_one_letter_code
_entity_poly.pdbx_strand_id
1 'polypeptide(L)'
;MPFYQLLIISAFAAVGINTCSPKKNSATEKEEWTDLFNGKNLDGWTVKIHHHETGDNYGRTFRAEDGILKVRYDQYDHFNDRFGHLYYNTPFSYYHLKFEYRFTGEWRKDAPSYTELNSGVMFHSQDPRTMPAEQDWPISVEMQLLAGLPDGKPRPTGNMCSPGTHIVYKGELNTTHCINASSPTYPPGEWVQAELIVLGDSLITHIINGDTVLQYSRPQIGGAVVNRYDPVQKPDGRLLSSGFIALQSEGQPIDFRHIRLLNLEGCTDPGSKTYKPYYIKHNPKDCLH
;
A
#
# COMPACT_ATOMS: atom_id res chain seq x y z
N MET A 1 25.07 -78.26 43.06
CA MET A 1 25.53 -77.17 43.91
C MET A 1 25.00 -75.93 43.28
N PRO A 2 23.97 -75.27 43.87
CA PRO A 2 23.43 -74.02 43.35
C PRO A 2 24.04 -72.80 44.05
N PHE A 3 24.50 -71.84 43.31
CA PHE A 3 24.96 -70.53 43.76
C PHE A 3 23.75 -69.62 43.98
N TYR A 4 23.61 -69.12 45.21
CA TYR A 4 22.68 -68.04 45.51
C TYR A 4 23.31 -66.69 45.20
N GLN A 5 22.68 -65.92 44.30
CA GLN A 5 22.99 -64.49 44.10
C GLN A 5 22.08 -63.63 44.93
N LEU A 6 22.70 -62.81 45.76
CA LEU A 6 22.05 -61.84 46.63
C LEU A 6 21.68 -60.61 45.80
N LEU A 7 20.41 -60.27 45.66
CA LEU A 7 19.93 -59.02 45.06
C LEU A 7 19.91 -57.94 46.14
N ILE A 8 20.74 -56.90 45.94
CA ILE A 8 20.72 -55.65 46.71
C ILE A 8 19.77 -54.70 45.96
N ILE A 9 18.63 -54.39 46.61
CA ILE A 9 17.68 -53.37 46.13
C ILE A 9 18.09 -52.02 46.72
N SER A 10 18.66 -51.13 45.87
CA SER A 10 18.92 -49.75 46.22
C SER A 10 17.66 -48.91 45.90
N ALA A 11 17.01 -48.39 46.92
CA ALA A 11 15.92 -47.43 46.76
C ALA A 11 16.48 -46.02 46.49
N PHE A 12 16.32 -45.55 45.27
CA PHE A 12 16.56 -44.13 44.97
C PHE A 12 15.29 -43.35 45.23
N ALA A 13 15.33 -42.47 46.22
CA ALA A 13 14.29 -41.46 46.46
C ALA A 13 14.46 -40.33 45.41
N ALA A 14 13.54 -40.25 44.46
CA ALA A 14 13.48 -39.14 43.51
C ALA A 14 12.85 -37.93 44.20
N VAL A 15 13.68 -36.93 44.49
CA VAL A 15 13.22 -35.59 44.91
C VAL A 15 12.74 -34.87 43.67
N GLY A 16 11.43 -34.75 43.50
CA GLY A 16 10.80 -33.97 42.44
C GLY A 16 10.99 -32.48 42.65
N ILE A 17 11.88 -31.86 41.90
CA ILE A 17 11.98 -30.39 41.84
C ILE A 17 10.86 -29.90 40.91
N ASN A 18 9.76 -29.42 41.52
CA ASN A 18 8.75 -28.67 40.80
C ASN A 18 9.29 -27.30 40.39
N THR A 19 9.88 -27.20 39.19
CA THR A 19 10.16 -25.92 38.58
C THR A 19 8.87 -25.32 38.03
N CYS A 20 8.31 -24.41 38.83
CA CYS A 20 7.20 -23.56 38.37
C CYS A 20 7.75 -22.57 37.35
N SER A 21 7.71 -22.91 36.05
CA SER A 21 7.96 -21.97 34.99
C SER A 21 6.80 -20.97 34.94
N PRO A 22 7.05 -19.66 35.00
CA PRO A 22 5.98 -18.70 34.82
C PRO A 22 5.44 -18.84 33.40
N LYS A 23 4.17 -19.26 33.24
CA LYS A 23 3.43 -19.13 32.00
C LYS A 23 3.38 -17.66 31.68
N LYS A 24 4.24 -17.18 30.71
CA LYS A 24 4.00 -15.93 30.01
C LYS A 24 2.67 -16.12 29.27
N ASN A 25 1.59 -15.56 29.82
CA ASN A 25 0.40 -15.27 29.04
C ASN A 25 0.81 -14.24 28.00
N SER A 26 1.26 -14.67 26.83
CA SER A 26 1.28 -13.82 25.66
C SER A 26 -0.17 -13.69 25.19
N ALA A 27 -0.92 -12.79 25.79
CA ALA A 27 -2.04 -12.19 25.09
C ALA A 27 -1.39 -11.58 23.83
N THR A 28 -1.66 -12.14 22.65
CA THR A 28 -1.28 -11.54 21.39
C THR A 28 -2.00 -10.19 21.33
N GLU A 29 -1.26 -9.12 21.58
CA GLU A 29 -1.82 -7.78 21.52
C GLU A 29 -2.38 -7.59 20.12
N LYS A 30 -3.67 -7.22 20.04
CA LYS A 30 -4.40 -7.16 18.77
C LYS A 30 -3.84 -6.02 17.93
N GLU A 31 -3.56 -6.29 16.66
CA GLU A 31 -3.18 -5.26 15.68
C GLU A 31 -4.24 -4.16 15.61
N GLU A 32 -3.80 -2.91 15.66
CA GLU A 32 -4.67 -1.72 15.63
C GLU A 32 -4.75 -1.18 14.19
N TRP A 33 -5.63 -1.78 13.39
CA TRP A 33 -5.93 -1.32 12.05
C TRP A 33 -6.75 -0.03 12.07
N THR A 34 -6.32 0.98 11.32
CA THR A 34 -7.03 2.25 11.14
C THR A 34 -7.79 2.22 9.82
N ASP A 35 -9.09 2.52 9.85
CA ASP A 35 -9.87 2.74 8.64
C ASP A 35 -9.50 4.13 8.07
N LEU A 36 -8.87 4.17 6.90
CA LEU A 36 -8.49 5.42 6.23
C LEU A 36 -9.70 6.10 5.59
N PHE A 37 -10.73 5.34 5.24
CA PHE A 37 -11.98 5.84 4.71
C PHE A 37 -13.13 5.57 5.70
N ASN A 38 -13.83 6.64 6.09
CA ASN A 38 -14.89 6.59 7.10
C ASN A 38 -16.26 6.12 6.55
N GLY A 39 -16.35 5.82 5.24
CA GLY A 39 -17.58 5.38 4.57
C GLY A 39 -18.62 6.48 4.33
N LYS A 40 -18.39 7.72 4.72
CA LYS A 40 -19.39 8.80 4.72
C LYS A 40 -19.02 10.01 3.85
N ASN A 41 -17.75 10.43 3.92
CA ASN A 41 -17.23 11.60 3.23
C ASN A 41 -15.72 11.45 2.96
N LEU A 42 -15.12 12.49 2.39
CA LEU A 42 -13.69 12.53 2.08
C LEU A 42 -12.85 13.21 3.17
N ASP A 43 -13.34 13.27 4.41
CA ASP A 43 -12.56 13.82 5.53
C ASP A 43 -11.25 13.06 5.70
N GLY A 44 -10.15 13.76 5.88
CA GLY A 44 -8.80 13.17 5.93
C GLY A 44 -8.16 12.93 4.57
N TRP A 45 -8.84 13.32 3.47
CA TRP A 45 -8.34 13.21 2.12
C TRP A 45 -8.25 14.55 1.40
N THR A 46 -7.31 14.70 0.48
CA THR A 46 -7.12 15.87 -0.37
C THR A 46 -7.07 15.43 -1.84
N VAL A 47 -7.87 16.10 -2.68
CA VAL A 47 -7.90 15.86 -4.12
C VAL A 47 -6.81 16.67 -4.82
N LYS A 48 -6.14 16.08 -5.80
CA LYS A 48 -5.30 16.77 -6.78
C LYS A 48 -5.62 16.22 -8.17
N ILE A 49 -6.11 17.08 -9.05
CA ILE A 49 -6.41 16.74 -10.44
C ILE A 49 -5.56 17.64 -11.35
N HIS A 50 -5.01 17.08 -12.41
CA HIS A 50 -4.26 17.81 -13.43
C HIS A 50 -5.11 18.95 -13.99
N HIS A 51 -4.51 20.11 -14.18
CA HIS A 51 -5.11 21.42 -14.54
C HIS A 51 -5.91 22.11 -13.42
N HIS A 52 -5.98 21.51 -12.23
CA HIS A 52 -6.75 22.05 -11.10
C HIS A 52 -5.88 22.30 -9.89
N GLU A 53 -6.24 23.28 -9.09
CA GLU A 53 -5.59 23.56 -7.80
C GLU A 53 -5.81 22.39 -6.82
N THR A 54 -4.88 22.23 -5.90
CA THR A 54 -4.99 21.22 -4.84
C THR A 54 -6.24 21.48 -4.00
N GLY A 55 -7.08 20.45 -3.83
CA GLY A 55 -8.36 20.52 -3.14
C GLY A 55 -9.56 20.65 -4.06
N ASP A 56 -9.37 21.03 -5.33
CA ASP A 56 -10.47 21.06 -6.30
C ASP A 56 -10.85 19.63 -6.75
N ASN A 57 -12.05 19.21 -6.38
CA ASN A 57 -12.63 17.94 -6.81
C ASN A 57 -13.49 18.17 -8.07
N TYR A 58 -12.85 18.56 -9.18
CA TYR A 58 -13.50 18.85 -10.45
C TYR A 58 -14.50 17.75 -10.84
N GLY A 59 -15.69 18.16 -11.27
CA GLY A 59 -16.74 17.22 -11.68
C GLY A 59 -17.14 16.22 -10.61
N ARG A 60 -16.84 16.48 -9.34
CA ARG A 60 -17.03 15.51 -8.25
C ARG A 60 -16.43 14.14 -8.59
N THR A 61 -15.21 14.12 -9.11
CA THR A 61 -14.50 12.90 -9.52
C THR A 61 -14.46 11.88 -8.39
N PHE A 62 -14.06 12.29 -7.21
CA PHE A 62 -14.04 11.42 -6.03
C PHE A 62 -15.28 11.66 -5.16
N ARG A 63 -15.97 10.56 -4.80
CA ARG A 63 -17.24 10.60 -4.04
C ARG A 63 -17.24 9.52 -2.95
N ALA A 64 -17.85 9.85 -1.83
CA ALA A 64 -18.22 8.88 -0.80
C ALA A 64 -19.73 8.65 -0.91
N GLU A 65 -20.13 7.47 -1.37
CA GLU A 65 -21.54 7.09 -1.55
C GLU A 65 -21.72 5.61 -1.17
N ASP A 66 -22.75 5.31 -0.39
CA ASP A 66 -23.13 3.95 0.02
C ASP A 66 -21.99 3.18 0.75
N GLY A 67 -21.14 3.89 1.52
CA GLY A 67 -20.00 3.29 2.18
C GLY A 67 -18.82 2.96 1.26
N ILE A 68 -18.88 3.42 0.01
CA ILE A 68 -17.88 3.15 -1.05
C ILE A 68 -17.24 4.47 -1.48
N LEU A 69 -15.93 4.47 -1.65
CA LEU A 69 -15.20 5.54 -2.29
C LEU A 69 -15.24 5.28 -3.80
N LYS A 70 -15.89 6.18 -4.55
CA LYS A 70 -16.15 6.03 -5.97
C LYS A 70 -15.40 7.06 -6.78
N VAL A 71 -14.82 6.63 -7.91
CA VAL A 71 -14.29 7.52 -8.97
C VAL A 71 -15.29 7.55 -10.11
N ARG A 72 -15.73 8.75 -10.49
CA ARG A 72 -16.79 8.95 -11.50
C ARG A 72 -16.46 10.12 -12.43
N TYR A 73 -17.00 10.07 -13.66
CA TYR A 73 -16.77 11.07 -14.72
C TYR A 73 -18.06 11.56 -15.38
N ASP A 74 -19.22 11.30 -14.77
CA ASP A 74 -20.54 11.68 -15.29
C ASP A 74 -20.77 13.20 -15.38
N GLN A 75 -19.93 14.00 -14.70
CA GLN A 75 -19.95 15.46 -14.77
C GLN A 75 -18.82 16.05 -15.62
N TYR A 76 -18.14 15.22 -16.40
CA TYR A 76 -17.09 15.67 -17.31
C TYR A 76 -17.64 15.89 -18.72
N ASP A 77 -17.49 17.10 -19.27
CA ASP A 77 -17.72 17.32 -20.70
C ASP A 77 -16.66 16.60 -21.52
N HIS A 78 -15.40 16.82 -21.21
CA HIS A 78 -14.23 16.18 -21.83
C HIS A 78 -13.23 15.73 -20.75
N PHE A 79 -12.54 14.61 -21.00
CA PHE A 79 -11.50 14.13 -20.08
C PHE A 79 -10.32 15.11 -20.03
N ASN A 80 -9.81 15.54 -21.17
CA ASN A 80 -8.77 16.56 -21.32
C ASN A 80 -7.60 16.35 -20.36
N ASP A 81 -7.08 15.10 -20.32
CA ASP A 81 -5.95 14.66 -19.48
C ASP A 81 -6.10 15.00 -17.98
N ARG A 82 -7.34 15.09 -17.47
CA ARG A 82 -7.62 15.31 -16.06
C ARG A 82 -7.38 14.04 -15.23
N PHE A 83 -6.11 13.59 -15.26
CA PHE A 83 -5.64 12.58 -14.33
C PHE A 83 -5.72 13.10 -12.90
N GLY A 84 -6.18 12.28 -11.98
CA GLY A 84 -6.41 12.74 -10.62
C GLY A 84 -5.96 11.74 -9.57
N HIS A 85 -5.71 12.26 -8.38
CA HIS A 85 -5.23 11.52 -7.24
C HIS A 85 -5.93 12.00 -5.97
N LEU A 86 -6.46 11.06 -5.18
CA LEU A 86 -7.06 11.32 -3.88
C LEU A 86 -6.07 10.91 -2.80
N TYR A 87 -5.46 11.89 -2.15
CA TYR A 87 -4.39 11.73 -1.17
C TYR A 87 -4.93 11.58 0.24
N TYR A 88 -4.48 10.56 0.96
CA TYR A 88 -4.64 10.54 2.41
C TYR A 88 -3.67 11.56 3.05
N ASN A 89 -4.17 12.38 3.98
CA ASN A 89 -3.47 13.59 4.45
C ASN A 89 -2.26 13.33 5.35
N THR A 90 -2.03 12.07 5.75
CA THR A 90 -0.89 11.67 6.58
C THR A 90 0.09 10.83 5.76
N PRO A 91 1.38 11.20 5.71
CA PRO A 91 2.40 10.36 5.08
C PRO A 91 2.78 9.19 5.99
N PHE A 92 3.22 8.08 5.39
CA PHE A 92 3.66 6.88 6.09
C PHE A 92 5.02 6.39 5.58
N SER A 93 5.69 5.59 6.40
CA SER A 93 7.00 4.98 6.11
C SER A 93 6.93 3.46 6.18
N TYR A 94 6.53 2.91 7.33
CA TYR A 94 6.40 1.46 7.56
C TYR A 94 4.95 1.13 7.84
N TYR A 95 4.31 0.38 6.93
CA TYR A 95 2.87 0.09 7.06
C TYR A 95 2.44 -1.13 6.24
N HIS A 96 1.26 -1.65 6.58
CA HIS A 96 0.51 -2.60 5.79
C HIS A 96 -0.83 -1.96 5.42
N LEU A 97 -1.04 -1.69 4.15
CA LEU A 97 -2.30 -1.18 3.60
C LEU A 97 -3.11 -2.33 3.01
N LYS A 98 -4.41 -2.37 3.30
CA LYS A 98 -5.37 -3.31 2.71
C LYS A 98 -6.55 -2.54 2.16
N PHE A 99 -7.04 -2.97 1.01
CA PHE A 99 -8.24 -2.40 0.39
C PHE A 99 -8.85 -3.39 -0.60
N GLU A 100 -10.07 -3.12 -1.01
CA GLU A 100 -10.70 -3.81 -2.13
C GLU A 100 -11.04 -2.80 -3.21
N TYR A 101 -10.92 -3.21 -4.47
CA TYR A 101 -11.27 -2.38 -5.62
C TYR A 101 -12.07 -3.19 -6.63
N ARG A 102 -12.87 -2.49 -7.47
CA ARG A 102 -13.48 -3.04 -8.68
C ARG A 102 -13.66 -1.96 -9.74
N PHE A 103 -13.43 -2.30 -10.97
CA PHE A 103 -13.77 -1.44 -12.08
C PHE A 103 -15.28 -1.50 -12.37
N THR A 104 -15.87 -0.34 -12.68
CA THR A 104 -17.31 -0.21 -12.94
C THR A 104 -17.55 0.76 -14.10
N GLY A 105 -18.79 0.81 -14.60
CA GLY A 105 -19.19 1.79 -15.61
C GLY A 105 -18.40 1.71 -16.91
N GLU A 106 -18.59 2.70 -17.75
CA GLU A 106 -17.93 2.81 -19.05
C GLU A 106 -16.66 3.67 -18.96
N TRP A 107 -15.61 3.24 -19.64
CA TRP A 107 -14.40 4.01 -19.83
C TRP A 107 -14.66 5.27 -20.67
N ARG A 108 -14.01 6.36 -20.34
CA ARG A 108 -14.03 7.62 -21.10
C ARG A 108 -13.27 7.45 -22.41
N LYS A 109 -13.99 7.33 -23.52
CA LYS A 109 -13.39 7.11 -24.86
C LYS A 109 -12.54 8.29 -25.36
N ASP A 110 -12.67 9.45 -24.74
CA ASP A 110 -11.83 10.62 -24.98
C ASP A 110 -10.59 10.67 -24.07
N ALA A 111 -10.39 9.65 -23.20
CA ALA A 111 -9.16 9.43 -22.46
C ALA A 111 -8.17 8.56 -23.27
N PRO A 112 -6.86 8.62 -22.98
CA PRO A 112 -5.86 7.76 -23.64
C PRO A 112 -6.18 6.26 -23.50
N SER A 113 -5.98 5.46 -24.55
CA SER A 113 -6.41 4.05 -24.58
C SER A 113 -5.79 3.17 -23.48
N TYR A 114 -4.60 3.50 -22.98
CA TYR A 114 -3.97 2.76 -21.88
C TYR A 114 -4.71 2.91 -20.55
N THR A 115 -5.63 3.87 -20.43
CA THR A 115 -6.41 4.12 -19.20
C THR A 115 -7.66 3.24 -19.09
N GLU A 116 -7.99 2.46 -20.13
CA GLU A 116 -9.11 1.53 -20.08
C GLU A 116 -8.87 0.43 -19.03
N LEU A 117 -9.79 0.30 -18.06
CA LEU A 117 -9.71 -0.63 -16.93
C LEU A 117 -8.34 -0.53 -16.21
N ASN A 118 -7.88 0.71 -16.01
CA ASN A 118 -6.62 1.06 -15.36
C ASN A 118 -6.86 2.09 -14.25
N SER A 119 -6.16 1.90 -13.14
CA SER A 119 -6.07 2.77 -11.98
C SER A 119 -4.86 2.35 -11.16
N GLY A 120 -4.63 2.99 -9.99
CA GLY A 120 -3.51 2.64 -9.14
C GLY A 120 -3.60 3.22 -7.73
N VAL A 121 -2.69 2.74 -6.89
CA VAL A 121 -2.39 3.32 -5.59
C VAL A 121 -0.97 3.86 -5.64
N MET A 122 -0.84 5.19 -5.59
CA MET A 122 0.44 5.86 -5.45
C MET A 122 0.90 5.78 -4.00
N PHE A 123 2.17 5.51 -3.79
CA PHE A 123 2.78 5.51 -2.46
C PHE A 123 4.22 6.04 -2.52
N HIS A 124 4.81 6.36 -1.37
CA HIS A 124 6.01 7.19 -1.32
C HIS A 124 5.86 8.44 -2.20
N SER A 125 4.61 8.88 -2.37
CA SER A 125 4.27 9.98 -3.23
C SER A 125 4.68 11.32 -2.64
N GLN A 126 5.05 12.27 -3.52
CA GLN A 126 5.26 13.66 -3.12
C GLN A 126 4.00 14.25 -2.48
N ASP A 127 4.17 15.29 -1.67
CA ASP A 127 3.08 16.05 -1.08
C ASP A 127 2.24 16.72 -2.19
N PRO A 128 0.92 16.51 -2.26
CA PRO A 128 0.07 17.13 -3.28
C PRO A 128 0.12 18.66 -3.27
N ARG A 129 0.47 19.27 -2.14
CA ARG A 129 0.63 20.74 -2.02
C ARG A 129 1.86 21.28 -2.75
N THR A 130 2.81 20.39 -3.11
CA THR A 130 4.00 20.73 -3.89
C THR A 130 3.83 20.48 -5.39
N MET A 131 2.65 20.00 -5.82
CA MET A 131 2.33 19.75 -7.21
C MET A 131 1.71 20.98 -7.85
N PRO A 132 2.38 21.62 -8.85
CA PRO A 132 1.73 22.65 -9.68
C PRO A 132 0.42 22.16 -10.30
N ALA A 133 -0.48 23.08 -10.68
CA ALA A 133 -1.73 22.72 -11.35
C ALA A 133 -1.50 21.88 -12.59
N GLU A 134 -0.47 22.22 -13.36
CA GLU A 134 -0.09 21.57 -14.62
C GLU A 134 0.77 20.31 -14.48
N GLN A 135 1.08 19.87 -13.27
CA GLN A 135 1.76 18.59 -13.08
C GLN A 135 0.76 17.45 -13.27
N ASP A 136 1.04 16.54 -14.19
CA ASP A 136 0.16 15.42 -14.56
C ASP A 136 0.18 14.27 -13.52
N TRP A 137 1.35 13.75 -13.19
CA TRP A 137 1.55 12.64 -12.28
C TRP A 137 2.35 13.06 -11.05
N PRO A 138 2.11 12.47 -9.88
CA PRO A 138 3.02 12.66 -8.74
C PRO A 138 4.34 11.92 -8.95
N ILE A 139 5.42 12.46 -8.43
CA ILE A 139 6.65 11.69 -8.22
C ILE A 139 6.35 10.64 -7.14
N SER A 140 6.27 9.36 -7.53
CA SER A 140 5.80 8.28 -6.66
C SER A 140 6.21 6.91 -7.19
N VAL A 141 5.95 5.88 -6.40
CA VAL A 141 5.80 4.50 -6.88
C VAL A 141 4.32 4.17 -6.92
N GLU A 142 3.90 3.35 -7.86
CA GLU A 142 2.52 2.95 -8.05
C GLU A 142 2.35 1.44 -7.93
N MET A 143 1.35 1.01 -7.18
CA MET A 143 0.75 -0.31 -7.31
C MET A 143 -0.38 -0.19 -8.34
N GLN A 144 -0.10 -0.55 -9.61
CA GLN A 144 -1.06 -0.45 -10.70
C GLN A 144 -2.15 -1.51 -10.57
N LEU A 145 -3.40 -1.08 -10.72
CA LEU A 145 -4.59 -1.91 -10.68
C LEU A 145 -5.17 -2.03 -12.09
N LEU A 146 -5.36 -3.26 -12.54
CA LEU A 146 -5.89 -3.56 -13.87
C LEU A 146 -7.05 -4.56 -13.80
N ALA A 147 -7.90 -4.56 -14.83
CA ALA A 147 -8.82 -5.66 -15.12
C ALA A 147 -8.68 -6.12 -16.57
N GLY A 148 -9.18 -7.31 -16.87
CA GLY A 148 -9.11 -7.92 -18.20
C GLY A 148 -9.85 -7.12 -19.27
N LEU A 149 -9.25 -6.95 -20.42
CA LEU A 149 -9.86 -6.36 -21.60
C LEU A 149 -10.65 -7.40 -22.39
N PRO A 150 -11.59 -6.97 -23.28
CA PRO A 150 -12.37 -7.89 -24.11
C PRO A 150 -11.54 -8.75 -25.08
N ASP A 151 -10.27 -8.42 -25.31
CA ASP A 151 -9.37 -9.18 -26.19
C ASP A 151 -8.88 -10.51 -25.55
N GLY A 152 -9.18 -10.76 -24.27
CA GLY A 152 -8.87 -12.00 -23.56
C GLY A 152 -7.39 -12.23 -23.28
N LYS A 153 -6.52 -11.25 -23.52
CA LYS A 153 -5.09 -11.42 -23.23
C LYS A 153 -4.80 -11.34 -21.74
N PRO A 154 -3.75 -12.04 -21.27
CA PRO A 154 -3.29 -11.89 -19.89
C PRO A 154 -2.99 -10.42 -19.54
N ARG A 155 -3.59 -9.94 -18.45
CA ARG A 155 -3.41 -8.58 -17.95
C ARG A 155 -3.34 -8.62 -16.43
N PRO A 156 -2.14 -8.93 -15.87
CA PRO A 156 -1.96 -9.04 -14.43
C PRO A 156 -2.20 -7.69 -13.74
N THR A 157 -2.64 -7.74 -12.49
CA THR A 157 -2.85 -6.58 -11.62
C THR A 157 -1.89 -6.59 -10.45
N GLY A 158 -1.73 -5.44 -9.75
CA GLY A 158 -0.70 -5.29 -8.71
C GLY A 158 0.70 -5.13 -9.31
N ASN A 159 0.81 -4.66 -10.54
CA ASN A 159 2.08 -4.31 -11.17
C ASN A 159 2.76 -3.17 -10.40
N MET A 160 4.07 -2.99 -10.57
CA MET A 160 4.77 -1.78 -10.15
C MET A 160 4.95 -0.86 -11.35
N CYS A 161 4.52 0.40 -11.21
CA CYS A 161 4.91 1.47 -12.13
C CYS A 161 5.62 2.60 -11.34
N SER A 162 6.46 3.37 -12.04
CA SER A 162 7.41 4.28 -11.40
C SER A 162 7.38 5.68 -12.03
N PRO A 163 6.27 6.45 -11.89
CA PRO A 163 6.25 7.82 -12.37
C PRO A 163 7.25 8.68 -11.60
N GLY A 164 8.25 9.22 -12.31
CA GLY A 164 9.32 10.04 -11.74
C GLY A 164 10.25 9.32 -10.75
N THR A 165 10.29 7.99 -10.79
CA THR A 165 11.08 7.16 -9.86
C THR A 165 11.75 5.99 -10.57
N HIS A 166 12.66 5.34 -9.86
CA HIS A 166 13.26 4.04 -10.18
C HIS A 166 13.20 3.15 -8.94
N ILE A 167 13.40 1.85 -9.11
CA ILE A 167 13.43 0.87 -8.01
C ILE A 167 14.61 -0.09 -8.20
N VAL A 168 14.94 -0.85 -7.16
CA VAL A 168 15.82 -2.02 -7.29
C VAL A 168 14.96 -3.28 -7.38
N TYR A 169 15.08 -4.01 -8.47
CA TYR A 169 14.39 -5.26 -8.72
C TYR A 169 15.38 -6.36 -9.00
N LYS A 170 15.25 -7.49 -8.29
CA LYS A 170 16.17 -8.64 -8.38
C LYS A 170 17.65 -8.26 -8.17
N GLY A 171 17.88 -7.26 -7.29
CA GLY A 171 19.23 -6.81 -6.91
C GLY A 171 19.84 -5.73 -7.80
N GLU A 172 19.17 -5.34 -8.89
CA GLU A 172 19.67 -4.35 -9.85
C GLU A 172 18.74 -3.14 -9.95
N LEU A 173 19.32 -1.96 -10.23
CA LEU A 173 18.55 -0.76 -10.51
C LEU A 173 17.72 -0.98 -11.78
N ASN A 174 16.41 -0.89 -11.63
CA ASN A 174 15.47 -1.01 -12.74
C ASN A 174 14.91 0.36 -13.10
N THR A 175 15.05 0.72 -14.37
CA THR A 175 14.57 1.99 -14.94
C THR A 175 13.37 1.81 -15.88
N THR A 176 12.87 0.58 -16.01
CA THR A 176 11.65 0.29 -16.76
C THR A 176 10.45 0.87 -16.01
N HIS A 177 9.60 1.61 -16.71
CA HIS A 177 8.47 2.31 -16.11
C HIS A 177 7.51 1.37 -15.38
N CYS A 178 7.14 0.24 -15.97
CA CYS A 178 6.27 -0.75 -15.32
C CYS A 178 6.86 -2.16 -15.36
N ILE A 179 6.70 -2.90 -14.26
CA ILE A 179 7.04 -4.32 -14.11
C ILE A 179 5.76 -5.08 -13.81
N ASN A 180 5.46 -6.10 -14.62
CA ASN A 180 4.30 -6.95 -14.41
C ASN A 180 4.45 -7.81 -13.15
N ALA A 181 3.37 -7.90 -12.38
CA ALA A 181 3.19 -8.85 -11.30
C ALA A 181 2.89 -10.26 -11.84
N SER A 182 2.90 -11.25 -10.95
CA SER A 182 2.55 -12.64 -11.28
C SER A 182 1.07 -12.98 -11.04
N SER A 183 0.21 -11.99 -10.79
CA SER A 183 -1.21 -12.21 -10.54
C SER A 183 -1.96 -12.71 -11.77
N PRO A 184 -3.08 -13.41 -11.62
CA PRO A 184 -4.01 -13.67 -12.72
C PRO A 184 -4.69 -12.36 -13.19
N THR A 185 -5.42 -12.49 -14.31
CA THR A 185 -6.31 -11.44 -14.83
C THR A 185 -7.68 -11.59 -14.17
N TYR A 186 -8.23 -10.49 -13.63
CA TYR A 186 -9.57 -10.43 -13.05
C TYR A 186 -10.53 -9.71 -14.01
N PRO A 187 -11.79 -10.15 -14.13
CA PRO A 187 -12.79 -9.45 -14.94
C PRO A 187 -13.21 -8.11 -14.30
N PRO A 188 -13.67 -7.13 -15.09
CA PRO A 188 -14.29 -5.93 -14.53
C PRO A 188 -15.59 -6.30 -13.77
N GLY A 189 -15.92 -5.49 -12.75
CA GLY A 189 -17.11 -5.71 -11.89
C GLY A 189 -16.86 -6.62 -10.69
N GLU A 190 -15.79 -7.41 -10.67
CA GLU A 190 -15.38 -8.24 -9.56
C GLU A 190 -14.61 -7.44 -8.51
N TRP A 191 -14.89 -7.68 -7.22
CA TRP A 191 -14.09 -7.13 -6.14
C TRP A 191 -12.79 -7.91 -6.00
N VAL A 192 -11.66 -7.21 -6.08
CA VAL A 192 -10.31 -7.76 -5.91
C VAL A 192 -9.74 -7.19 -4.63
N GLN A 193 -9.24 -8.06 -3.75
CA GLN A 193 -8.50 -7.65 -2.56
C GLN A 193 -7.06 -7.35 -2.93
N ALA A 194 -6.58 -6.20 -2.54
CA ALA A 194 -5.20 -5.78 -2.73
C ALA A 194 -4.58 -5.37 -1.40
N GLU A 195 -3.30 -5.74 -1.21
CA GLU A 195 -2.53 -5.37 -0.04
C GLU A 195 -1.16 -4.87 -0.47
N LEU A 196 -0.68 -3.85 0.24
CA LEU A 196 0.63 -3.25 0.01
C LEU A 196 1.38 -3.21 1.34
N ILE A 197 2.47 -3.96 1.46
CA ILE A 197 3.38 -3.88 2.61
C ILE A 197 4.57 -3.04 2.20
N VAL A 198 4.83 -1.97 2.95
CA VAL A 198 5.93 -1.03 2.74
C VAL A 198 6.77 -0.97 3.99
N LEU A 199 8.05 -1.33 3.88
CA LEU A 199 9.03 -1.28 4.96
C LEU A 199 10.09 -0.21 4.66
N GLY A 200 9.65 1.05 4.62
CA GLY A 200 10.47 2.16 4.18
C GLY A 200 10.96 1.94 2.74
N ASP A 201 12.26 2.05 2.52
CA ASP A 201 12.91 1.76 1.25
C ASP A 201 13.47 0.33 1.17
N SER A 202 13.40 -0.47 2.25
CA SER A 202 14.07 -1.78 2.35
C SER A 202 13.33 -2.89 1.61
N LEU A 203 12.00 -2.93 1.69
CA LEU A 203 11.18 -3.93 1.03
C LEU A 203 9.78 -3.38 0.76
N ILE A 204 9.28 -3.61 -0.45
CA ILE A 204 7.90 -3.35 -0.85
C ILE A 204 7.34 -4.65 -1.40
N THR A 205 6.12 -5.00 -0.95
CA THR A 205 5.44 -6.24 -1.35
C THR A 205 4.02 -5.92 -1.80
N HIS A 206 3.67 -6.35 -3.02
CA HIS A 206 2.31 -6.31 -3.53
C HIS A 206 1.66 -7.68 -3.36
N ILE A 207 0.43 -7.69 -2.84
CA ILE A 207 -0.35 -8.91 -2.59
C ILE A 207 -1.73 -8.73 -3.23
N ILE A 208 -2.17 -9.73 -3.97
CA ILE A 208 -3.49 -9.78 -4.61
C ILE A 208 -4.21 -11.05 -4.17
N ASN A 209 -5.41 -10.92 -3.58
CA ASN A 209 -6.23 -12.01 -3.05
C ASN A 209 -5.44 -12.98 -2.14
N GLY A 210 -4.50 -12.43 -1.34
CA GLY A 210 -3.67 -13.18 -0.41
C GLY A 210 -2.34 -13.70 -0.97
N ASP A 211 -2.13 -13.67 -2.29
CA ASP A 211 -0.90 -14.12 -2.93
C ASP A 211 0.09 -12.96 -3.11
N THR A 212 1.35 -13.17 -2.69
CA THR A 212 2.43 -12.23 -3.01
C THR A 212 2.75 -12.29 -4.50
N VAL A 213 2.51 -11.19 -5.21
CA VAL A 213 2.62 -11.13 -6.68
C VAL A 213 3.82 -10.34 -7.18
N LEU A 214 4.40 -9.47 -6.34
CA LEU A 214 5.59 -8.70 -6.70
C LEU A 214 6.33 -8.21 -5.44
N GLN A 215 7.66 -8.23 -5.48
CA GLN A 215 8.53 -7.67 -4.45
C GLN A 215 9.70 -6.91 -5.07
N TYR A 216 10.08 -5.79 -4.47
CA TYR A 216 11.20 -4.95 -4.85
C TYR A 216 11.62 -4.05 -3.70
N SER A 217 12.66 -3.21 -3.90
CA SER A 217 13.22 -2.37 -2.86
C SER A 217 13.83 -1.08 -3.42
N ARG A 218 14.31 -0.22 -2.52
CA ARG A 218 15.09 0.98 -2.79
C ARG A 218 14.46 1.90 -3.85
N PRO A 219 13.16 2.28 -3.68
CA PRO A 219 12.58 3.30 -4.54
C PRO A 219 13.38 4.60 -4.39
N GLN A 220 13.67 5.22 -5.52
CA GLN A 220 14.42 6.48 -5.56
C GLN A 220 13.88 7.39 -6.66
N ILE A 221 14.00 8.69 -6.46
CA ILE A 221 13.64 9.68 -7.47
C ILE A 221 14.51 9.48 -8.71
N GLY A 222 13.91 9.56 -9.90
CA GLY A 222 14.57 9.36 -11.18
C GLY A 222 13.55 9.11 -12.31
N GLY A 223 14.02 8.82 -13.50
CA GLY A 223 13.13 8.47 -14.61
C GLY A 223 12.28 9.61 -15.14
N ALA A 224 11.30 9.21 -15.96
CA ALA A 224 10.40 10.08 -16.73
C ALA A 224 8.93 9.90 -16.28
N VAL A 225 7.99 10.14 -17.20
CA VAL A 225 6.52 9.99 -17.04
C VAL A 225 5.87 11.02 -16.10
N VAL A 226 6.63 11.95 -15.55
CA VAL A 226 6.11 13.09 -14.79
C VAL A 226 6.48 14.37 -15.54
N ASN A 227 5.49 15.21 -15.83
CA ASN A 227 5.69 16.46 -16.55
C ASN A 227 5.27 17.66 -15.70
N ARG A 228 5.83 18.84 -16.01
CA ARG A 228 5.47 20.13 -15.39
C ARG A 228 5.64 20.17 -13.85
N TYR A 229 6.47 19.28 -13.30
CA TYR A 229 6.80 19.27 -11.87
C TYR A 229 7.71 20.46 -11.49
N ASP A 230 7.71 20.83 -10.23
CA ASP A 230 8.74 21.71 -9.65
C ASP A 230 10.08 20.96 -9.59
N PRO A 231 11.14 21.43 -10.27
CA PRO A 231 12.45 20.75 -10.25
C PRO A 231 13.03 20.51 -8.87
N VAL A 232 12.69 21.33 -7.87
CA VAL A 232 13.12 21.14 -6.47
C VAL A 232 12.59 19.82 -5.89
N GLN A 233 11.44 19.34 -6.38
CA GLN A 233 10.83 18.09 -5.92
C GLN A 233 11.48 16.84 -6.53
N LYS A 234 12.32 17.00 -7.58
CA LYS A 234 12.89 15.87 -8.33
C LYS A 234 14.43 15.81 -8.29
N PRO A 235 15.06 15.73 -7.11
CA PRO A 235 16.50 15.45 -7.00
C PRO A 235 16.76 13.97 -7.28
N ASP A 236 17.13 13.64 -8.52
CA ASP A 236 17.37 12.26 -8.96
C ASP A 236 18.40 11.53 -8.09
N GLY A 237 18.14 10.26 -7.80
CA GLY A 237 18.95 9.41 -6.92
C GLY A 237 18.58 9.48 -5.43
N ARG A 238 17.74 10.41 -4.99
CA ARG A 238 17.26 10.46 -3.61
C ARG A 238 16.35 9.26 -3.32
N LEU A 239 16.71 8.45 -2.32
CA LEU A 239 15.87 7.34 -1.84
C LEU A 239 14.56 7.87 -1.26
N LEU A 240 13.50 7.11 -1.48
CA LEU A 240 12.16 7.36 -0.95
C LEU A 240 11.85 6.32 0.13
N SER A 241 11.90 6.74 1.40
CA SER A 241 11.61 5.87 2.54
C SER A 241 10.28 6.19 3.22
N SER A 242 9.59 7.24 2.79
CA SER A 242 8.27 7.68 3.28
C SER A 242 7.60 8.55 2.23
N GLY A 243 6.29 8.74 2.37
CA GLY A 243 5.53 9.63 1.51
C GLY A 243 4.02 9.44 1.66
N PHE A 244 3.27 10.14 0.84
CA PHE A 244 1.81 10.08 0.86
C PHE A 244 1.30 8.86 0.10
N ILE A 245 0.07 8.43 0.45
CA ILE A 245 -0.69 7.40 -0.26
C ILE A 245 -1.81 8.11 -1.03
N ALA A 246 -2.00 7.77 -2.30
CA ALA A 246 -3.09 8.33 -3.09
C ALA A 246 -3.76 7.27 -3.98
N LEU A 247 -5.08 7.40 -4.14
CA LEU A 247 -5.88 6.59 -5.07
C LEU A 247 -6.02 7.34 -6.40
N GLN A 248 -5.80 6.66 -7.50
CA GLN A 248 -5.74 7.27 -8.82
C GLN A 248 -7.10 7.32 -9.53
N SER A 249 -7.31 8.34 -10.36
CA SER A 249 -8.38 8.45 -11.36
C SER A 249 -7.79 8.73 -12.74
N GLU A 250 -8.09 7.86 -13.72
CA GLU A 250 -7.49 7.88 -15.07
C GLU A 250 -8.51 7.80 -16.22
N GLY A 251 -9.77 8.15 -16.01
CA GLY A 251 -10.80 8.08 -17.05
C GLY A 251 -11.64 6.79 -17.03
N GLN A 252 -11.27 5.80 -16.24
CA GLN A 252 -12.08 4.61 -15.96
C GLN A 252 -12.74 4.72 -14.58
N PRO A 253 -14.08 4.59 -14.47
CA PRO A 253 -14.74 4.51 -13.17
C PRO A 253 -14.26 3.29 -12.36
N ILE A 254 -13.97 3.53 -11.09
CA ILE A 254 -13.52 2.49 -10.16
C ILE A 254 -14.13 2.75 -8.77
N ASP A 255 -14.37 1.69 -8.03
CA ASP A 255 -14.83 1.70 -6.65
C ASP A 255 -13.74 1.16 -5.72
N PHE A 256 -13.60 1.77 -4.53
CA PHE A 256 -12.74 1.30 -3.45
C PHE A 256 -13.55 1.15 -2.16
N ARG A 257 -13.23 0.12 -1.36
CA ARG A 257 -13.80 -0.07 -0.03
C ARG A 257 -12.82 -0.75 0.92
N HIS A 258 -13.14 -0.78 2.23
CA HIS A 258 -12.34 -1.44 3.27
C HIS A 258 -10.87 -0.97 3.28
N ILE A 259 -10.65 0.34 3.03
CA ILE A 259 -9.31 0.92 2.97
C ILE A 259 -8.78 1.06 4.39
N ARG A 260 -7.87 0.17 4.79
CA ARG A 260 -7.37 0.05 6.16
C ARG A 260 -5.85 0.01 6.18
N LEU A 261 -5.26 0.61 7.19
CA LEU A 261 -3.81 0.66 7.36
C LEU A 261 -3.43 0.21 8.76
N LEU A 262 -2.44 -0.67 8.85
CA LEU A 262 -1.70 -0.97 10.07
C LEU A 262 -0.38 -0.22 10.01
N ASN A 263 -0.20 0.77 10.88
CA ASN A 263 1.09 1.43 11.02
C ASN A 263 2.07 0.49 11.74
N LEU A 264 3.25 0.29 11.14
CA LEU A 264 4.31 -0.59 11.66
C LEU A 264 5.48 0.20 12.27
N GLU A 265 5.34 1.53 12.35
CA GLU A 265 6.31 2.43 12.99
C GLU A 265 5.76 2.94 14.32
N GLY A 266 6.55 2.86 15.39
CA GLY A 266 6.16 3.30 16.72
C GLY A 266 7.17 2.92 17.78
N CYS A 267 6.79 2.98 19.05
CA CYS A 267 7.68 2.62 20.16
C CYS A 267 7.87 1.09 20.24
N THR A 268 9.10 0.62 20.01
CA THR A 268 9.46 -0.80 20.14
C THR A 268 10.10 -1.15 21.50
N ASP A 269 10.13 -0.20 22.46
CA ASP A 269 10.61 -0.45 23.82
C ASP A 269 9.52 -1.14 24.65
N PRO A 270 9.72 -2.41 25.10
CA PRO A 270 8.73 -3.13 25.91
C PRO A 270 8.40 -2.47 27.25
N GLY A 271 9.24 -1.54 27.75
CA GLY A 271 9.00 -0.76 28.96
C GLY A 271 8.08 0.44 28.77
N SER A 272 7.75 0.79 27.53
CA SER A 272 6.89 1.93 27.21
C SER A 272 5.41 1.56 27.25
N LYS A 273 4.55 2.51 27.68
CA LYS A 273 3.08 2.37 27.66
C LYS A 273 2.51 2.31 26.23
N THR A 274 3.26 2.78 25.25
CA THR A 274 2.88 2.81 23.82
C THR A 274 3.53 1.71 23.00
N TYR A 275 4.24 0.80 23.66
CA TYR A 275 4.79 -0.38 23.00
C TYR A 275 3.72 -1.23 22.31
N LYS A 276 4.00 -1.65 21.09
CA LYS A 276 3.20 -2.65 20.36
C LYS A 276 4.13 -3.71 19.79
N PRO A 277 3.84 -5.01 19.95
CA PRO A 277 4.72 -6.09 19.49
C PRO A 277 4.82 -6.20 17.97
N TYR A 278 3.90 -5.58 17.21
CA TYR A 278 3.89 -5.54 15.75
C TYR A 278 4.64 -4.34 15.16
N TYR A 279 5.12 -3.37 15.98
CA TYR A 279 6.00 -2.33 15.49
C TYR A 279 7.37 -2.91 15.12
N ILE A 280 7.80 -2.67 13.89
CA ILE A 280 9.08 -3.15 13.35
C ILE A 280 10.08 -2.02 13.10
N LYS A 281 9.59 -0.79 13.08
CA LYS A 281 10.40 0.44 12.98
C LYS A 281 10.26 1.23 14.28
N HIS A 282 11.39 1.39 14.98
CA HIS A 282 11.42 2.19 16.21
C HIS A 282 11.30 3.67 15.92
N ASN A 283 10.34 4.33 16.60
CA ASN A 283 10.21 5.77 16.69
C ASN A 283 10.29 6.19 18.17
N PRO A 284 11.43 6.74 18.63
CA PRO A 284 11.58 7.08 20.04
C PRO A 284 10.63 8.20 20.51
N LYS A 285 10.13 9.03 19.60
CA LYS A 285 9.17 10.09 19.94
C LYS A 285 7.80 9.57 20.37
N ASP A 286 7.49 8.33 20.00
CA ASP A 286 6.23 7.67 20.35
C ASP A 286 6.32 6.91 21.68
N CYS A 287 7.51 6.86 22.33
CA CYS A 287 7.66 6.17 23.61
C CYS A 287 7.18 7.05 24.76
N LEU A 288 6.25 6.52 25.57
CA LEU A 288 5.76 7.11 26.81
C LEU A 288 6.15 6.23 27.99
N HIS A 289 6.90 6.79 28.94
CA HIS A 289 7.36 6.11 30.16
C HIS A 289 6.61 6.54 31.41
#